data_ce3f2d80e4736499102d6362ac124960
#
_entry.id   ce3f2d80e4736499102d6362ac124960
#
_cell.length_a   1.000
_cell.length_b   1.000
_cell.length_c   1.000
_cell.angle_alpha   90.00
_cell.angle_beta   90.00
_cell.angle_gamma   90.00
#
_symmetry.space_group_name_H-M   'P 1'
#
loop_
_entity.id
_entity.type
_entity.pdbx_description
1 polymer ?
#
loop_
_entity_poly.entity_id
_entity_poly.type
_entity_poly.pdbx_seq_one_letter_code
_entity_poly.pdbx_strand_id
1 'polypeptide(L)'
;EAKLNAFLGRAVGDLGAAVSASLILIGDELGFYKSLAAAPATPKELAERTGTHERYVREWLGNQAAGGYVDYDPASGRYALNDEQKLCLADPGGPVDLPGAYSVVEDLFHVRERARDNFRTGKGMEWGEHHSCLFHGTERFFRAGYNAHLLGQWLPALEGATAKLTRG
;
A
#
# COMPACT_ATOMS: atom_id res chain seq x y z
N GLU A 1 16.00 -25.96 20.11
CA GLU A 1 15.07 -24.97 20.72
C GLU A 1 15.26 -23.58 20.11
N ALA A 2 16.48 -23.00 20.14
CA ALA A 2 16.75 -21.67 19.58
C ALA A 2 16.41 -21.54 18.09
N LYS A 3 16.73 -22.54 17.25
CA LYS A 3 16.38 -22.57 15.81
C LYS A 3 14.87 -22.61 15.59
N LEU A 4 14.13 -23.34 16.41
CA LEU A 4 12.66 -23.41 16.35
C LEU A 4 12.05 -22.06 16.68
N ASN A 5 12.49 -21.42 17.77
CA ASN A 5 11.99 -20.11 18.18
C ASN A 5 12.27 -19.03 17.13
N ALA A 6 13.46 -19.03 16.52
CA ALA A 6 13.81 -18.13 15.45
C ALA A 6 12.91 -18.32 14.21
N PHE A 7 12.62 -19.56 13.84
CA PHE A 7 11.72 -19.87 12.73
C PHE A 7 10.28 -19.46 13.03
N LEU A 8 9.76 -19.77 14.22
CA LEU A 8 8.42 -19.38 14.64
C LEU A 8 8.27 -17.84 14.69
N GLY A 9 9.27 -17.15 15.23
CA GLY A 9 9.26 -15.68 15.26
C GLY A 9 9.16 -15.07 13.86
N ARG A 10 9.90 -15.59 12.88
CA ARG A 10 9.80 -15.19 11.47
C ARG A 10 8.42 -15.47 10.89
N ALA A 11 7.93 -16.71 11.04
CA ALA A 11 6.63 -17.13 10.50
C ALA A 11 5.46 -16.30 11.07
N VAL A 12 5.50 -15.96 12.37
CA VAL A 12 4.51 -15.09 13.02
C VAL A 12 4.62 -13.67 12.48
N GLY A 13 5.84 -13.16 12.26
CA GLY A 13 6.04 -11.85 11.63
C GLY A 13 5.47 -11.78 10.21
N ASP A 14 5.74 -12.79 9.38
CA ASP A 14 5.22 -12.88 8.01
C ASP A 14 3.67 -12.95 8.00
N LEU A 15 3.08 -13.73 8.92
CA LEU A 15 1.62 -13.81 9.07
C LEU A 15 1.04 -12.45 9.49
N GLY A 16 1.67 -11.76 10.45
CA GLY A 16 1.27 -10.44 10.90
C GLY A 16 1.31 -9.41 9.77
N ALA A 17 2.38 -9.41 8.95
CA ALA A 17 2.50 -8.55 7.79
C ALA A 17 1.41 -8.81 6.75
N ALA A 18 1.09 -10.08 6.46
CA ALA A 18 0.04 -10.45 5.52
C ALA A 18 -1.35 -9.99 5.98
N VAL A 19 -1.66 -10.11 7.28
CA VAL A 19 -2.92 -9.61 7.86
C VAL A 19 -2.98 -8.08 7.80
N SER A 20 -1.88 -7.39 8.17
CA SER A 20 -1.79 -5.93 8.14
C SER A 20 -1.93 -5.37 6.73
N ALA A 21 -1.50 -6.09 5.69
CA ALA A 21 -1.65 -5.67 4.29
C ALA A 21 -3.11 -5.35 3.93
N SER A 22 -4.06 -6.19 4.35
CA SER A 22 -5.48 -5.95 4.11
C SER A 22 -5.99 -4.70 4.84
N LEU A 23 -5.50 -4.43 6.04
CA LEU A 23 -5.88 -3.23 6.80
C LEU A 23 -5.29 -1.95 6.19
N ILE A 24 -4.11 -2.02 5.55
CA ILE A 24 -3.53 -0.90 4.81
C ILE A 24 -4.44 -0.52 3.63
N LEU A 25 -4.91 -1.50 2.86
CA LEU A 25 -5.85 -1.28 1.75
C LEU A 25 -7.17 -0.69 2.24
N ILE A 26 -7.77 -1.23 3.31
CA ILE A 26 -8.98 -0.69 3.92
C ILE A 26 -8.77 0.77 4.36
N GLY A 27 -7.63 1.09 4.97
CA GLY A 27 -7.31 2.45 5.39
C GLY A 27 -7.18 3.44 4.24
N ASP A 28 -6.62 3.01 3.11
CA ASP A 28 -6.54 3.80 1.89
C ASP A 28 -7.93 4.03 1.27
N GLU A 29 -8.71 2.96 1.07
CA GLU A 29 -10.05 3.01 0.48
C GLU A 29 -11.02 3.88 1.28
N LEU A 30 -10.95 3.82 2.61
CA LEU A 30 -11.80 4.62 3.51
C LEU A 30 -11.24 6.03 3.78
N GLY A 31 -10.07 6.36 3.21
CA GLY A 31 -9.45 7.68 3.33
C GLY A 31 -8.88 7.99 4.71
N PHE A 32 -8.55 6.97 5.52
CA PHE A 32 -8.04 7.16 6.87
C PHE A 32 -6.68 7.87 6.87
N TYR A 33 -5.76 7.46 6.01
CA TYR A 33 -4.45 8.12 5.89
C TYR A 33 -4.57 9.58 5.45
N LYS A 34 -5.43 9.89 4.47
CA LYS A 34 -5.67 11.27 4.03
C LYS A 34 -6.26 12.13 5.14
N SER A 35 -7.16 11.58 5.93
CA SER A 35 -7.77 12.28 7.07
C SER A 35 -6.75 12.54 8.18
N LEU A 36 -5.87 11.57 8.48
CA LEU A 36 -4.78 11.72 9.47
C LEU A 36 -3.68 12.67 8.97
N ALA A 37 -3.40 12.70 7.67
CA ALA A 37 -2.46 13.64 7.08
C ALA A 37 -2.92 15.10 7.23
N ALA A 38 -4.23 15.34 7.17
CA ALA A 38 -4.81 16.67 7.37
C ALA A 38 -4.71 17.14 8.84
N ALA A 39 -4.97 16.27 9.81
CA ALA A 39 -4.83 16.57 11.23
C ALA A 39 -4.86 15.30 12.10
N PRO A 40 -4.10 15.27 13.22
CA PRO A 40 -4.20 14.21 14.21
C PRO A 40 -5.62 14.00 14.71
N ALA A 41 -5.97 12.74 15.01
CA ALA A 41 -7.33 12.39 15.42
C ALA A 41 -7.36 11.31 16.52
N THR A 42 -8.37 11.37 17.37
CA THR A 42 -8.83 10.23 18.17
C THR A 42 -9.60 9.26 17.29
N PRO A 43 -9.84 8.00 17.72
CA PRO A 43 -10.66 7.05 16.96
C PRO A 43 -12.05 7.58 16.61
N LYS A 44 -12.67 8.29 17.55
CA LYS A 44 -13.98 8.92 17.35
C LYS A 44 -13.93 10.00 16.27
N GLU A 45 -13.00 10.94 16.38
CA GLU A 45 -12.84 12.03 15.39
C GLU A 45 -12.53 11.51 14.00
N LEU A 46 -11.68 10.47 13.87
CA LEU A 46 -11.39 9.87 12.58
C LEU A 46 -12.62 9.21 11.98
N ALA A 47 -13.38 8.47 12.79
CA ALA A 47 -14.63 7.85 12.36
C ALA A 47 -15.66 8.89 11.86
N GLU A 48 -15.82 9.99 12.60
CA GLU A 48 -16.71 11.10 12.21
C GLU A 48 -16.27 11.75 10.90
N ARG A 49 -14.95 12.00 10.71
CA ARG A 49 -14.41 12.61 9.49
C ARG A 49 -14.57 11.74 8.25
N THR A 50 -14.57 10.42 8.43
CA THR A 50 -14.58 9.46 7.32
C THR A 50 -15.91 8.74 7.14
N GLY A 51 -16.92 9.07 7.98
CA GLY A 51 -18.24 8.45 7.91
C GLY A 51 -18.24 6.95 8.27
N THR A 52 -17.32 6.53 9.14
CA THR A 52 -17.11 5.13 9.52
C THR A 52 -17.46 4.86 10.97
N HIS A 53 -17.38 3.62 11.42
CA HIS A 53 -17.75 3.23 12.78
C HIS A 53 -16.54 3.25 13.72
N GLU A 54 -16.60 4.02 14.81
CA GLU A 54 -15.51 4.22 15.78
C GLU A 54 -14.87 2.91 16.27
N ARG A 55 -15.66 1.87 16.54
CA ARG A 55 -15.16 0.59 17.03
C ARG A 55 -14.13 -0.02 16.08
N TYR A 56 -14.40 -0.02 14.78
CA TYR A 56 -13.49 -0.57 13.77
C TYR A 56 -12.30 0.33 13.53
N VAL A 57 -12.51 1.65 13.52
CA VAL A 57 -11.41 2.63 13.42
C VAL A 57 -10.42 2.48 14.57
N ARG A 58 -10.88 2.21 15.78
CA ARG A 58 -10.03 1.97 16.95
C ARG A 58 -9.13 0.74 16.75
N GLU A 59 -9.67 -0.37 16.28
CA GLU A 59 -8.90 -1.59 16.01
C GLU A 59 -7.90 -1.37 14.86
N TRP A 60 -8.33 -0.67 13.81
CA TRP A 60 -7.47 -0.30 12.69
C TRP A 60 -6.29 0.57 13.16
N LEU A 61 -6.55 1.63 13.89
CA LEU A 61 -5.52 2.52 14.44
C LEU A 61 -4.54 1.77 15.36
N GLY A 62 -5.04 0.86 16.20
CA GLY A 62 -4.21 0.01 17.04
C GLY A 62 -3.25 -0.87 16.24
N ASN A 63 -3.75 -1.51 15.16
CA ASN A 63 -2.90 -2.29 14.26
C ASN A 63 -1.86 -1.42 13.55
N GLN A 64 -2.28 -0.28 13.00
CA GLN A 64 -1.39 0.61 12.27
C GLN A 64 -0.31 1.22 13.17
N ALA A 65 -0.64 1.58 14.40
CA ALA A 65 0.34 2.09 15.36
C ALA A 65 1.33 0.98 15.80
N ALA A 66 0.85 -0.22 16.05
CA ALA A 66 1.72 -1.37 16.37
C ALA A 66 2.66 -1.74 15.21
N GLY A 67 2.21 -1.53 13.96
CA GLY A 67 3.01 -1.74 12.75
C GLY A 67 3.92 -0.57 12.37
N GLY A 68 3.84 0.57 13.07
CA GLY A 68 4.64 1.76 12.75
C GLY A 68 4.16 2.57 11.55
N TYR A 69 2.95 2.31 11.05
CA TYR A 69 2.34 3.06 9.94
C TYR A 69 1.67 4.37 10.39
N VAL A 70 1.35 4.46 11.68
CA VAL A 70 0.71 5.63 12.31
C VAL A 70 1.34 5.83 13.67
N ASP A 71 1.61 7.07 14.03
CA ASP A 71 2.14 7.42 15.36
C ASP A 71 0.99 7.59 16.35
N TYR A 72 1.19 7.15 17.60
CA TYR A 72 0.22 7.30 18.68
C TYR A 72 0.82 8.13 19.83
N ASP A 73 0.10 9.17 20.23
CA ASP A 73 0.44 9.96 21.41
C ASP A 73 -0.45 9.54 22.61
N PRO A 74 0.11 8.86 23.61
CA PRO A 74 -0.67 8.42 24.78
C PRO A 74 -1.12 9.57 25.67
N ALA A 75 -0.49 10.76 25.60
CA ALA A 75 -0.89 11.90 26.43
C ALA A 75 -2.19 12.53 25.94
N SER A 76 -2.38 12.61 24.62
CA SER A 76 -3.59 13.16 24.01
C SER A 76 -4.58 12.11 23.52
N GLY A 77 -4.19 10.83 23.45
CA GLY A 77 -4.99 9.75 22.86
C GLY A 77 -5.17 9.88 21.35
N ARG A 78 -4.32 10.65 20.68
CA ARG A 78 -4.41 10.96 19.25
C ARG A 78 -3.45 10.12 18.43
N TYR A 79 -3.85 9.88 17.21
CA TYR A 79 -3.05 9.24 16.17
C TYR A 79 -2.71 10.28 15.10
N ALA A 80 -1.50 10.19 14.54
CA ALA A 80 -0.98 11.12 13.56
C ALA A 80 -0.12 10.40 12.52
N LEU A 81 0.10 11.03 11.40
CA LEU A 81 1.17 10.67 10.46
C LEU A 81 2.32 11.67 10.61
N ASN A 82 3.55 11.17 10.71
CA ASN A 82 4.74 12.00 10.51
C ASN A 82 4.92 12.32 9.01
N ASP A 83 5.93 13.12 8.68
CA ASP A 83 6.08 13.62 7.31
C ASP A 83 6.42 12.51 6.31
N GLU A 84 7.23 11.52 6.68
CA GLU A 84 7.56 10.36 5.86
C GLU A 84 6.33 9.48 5.62
N GLN A 85 5.53 9.23 6.65
CA GLN A 85 4.29 8.46 6.55
C GLN A 85 3.27 9.18 5.65
N LYS A 86 3.14 10.52 5.74
CA LYS A 86 2.27 11.31 4.85
C LYS A 86 2.67 11.16 3.40
N LEU A 87 3.96 11.32 3.10
CA LEU A 87 4.50 11.23 1.74
C LEU A 87 4.24 9.86 1.09
N CYS A 88 4.27 8.78 1.87
CA CYS A 88 4.16 7.41 1.36
C CYS A 88 2.73 6.84 1.38
N LEU A 89 1.87 7.35 2.28
CA LEU A 89 0.55 6.75 2.56
C LEU A 89 -0.62 7.65 2.14
N ALA A 90 -0.41 8.97 2.00
CA ALA A 90 -1.51 9.90 1.84
C ALA A 90 -1.30 10.94 0.73
N ASP A 91 -0.08 11.21 0.31
CA ASP A 91 0.25 12.23 -0.68
C ASP A 91 0.30 11.64 -2.11
N PRO A 92 -0.65 12.01 -3.01
CA PRO A 92 -0.60 11.56 -4.40
C PRO A 92 0.62 12.06 -5.17
N GLY A 93 1.29 13.11 -4.68
CA GLY A 93 2.53 13.66 -5.25
C GLY A 93 3.80 13.13 -4.57
N GLY A 94 3.66 12.25 -3.60
CA GLY A 94 4.77 11.65 -2.87
C GLY A 94 5.68 10.77 -3.74
N PRO A 95 6.83 10.37 -3.21
CA PRO A 95 7.82 9.59 -3.96
C PRO A 95 7.35 8.17 -4.28
N VAL A 96 6.38 7.66 -3.55
CA VAL A 96 5.82 6.31 -3.71
C VAL A 96 4.40 6.25 -3.13
N ASP A 97 3.51 5.52 -3.79
CA ASP A 97 2.19 5.17 -3.27
C ASP A 97 2.26 3.75 -2.68
N LEU A 98 2.53 3.64 -1.37
CA LEU A 98 2.65 2.33 -0.71
C LEU A 98 1.33 1.55 -0.70
N PRO A 99 0.15 2.13 -0.44
CA PRO A 99 -1.11 1.40 -0.55
C PRO A 99 -1.30 0.78 -1.94
N GLY A 100 -0.92 1.48 -3.02
CA GLY A 100 -0.93 0.92 -4.36
C GLY A 100 -0.08 -0.33 -4.51
N ALA A 101 1.10 -0.38 -3.88
CA ALA A 101 1.94 -1.58 -3.87
C ALA A 101 1.28 -2.77 -3.16
N TYR A 102 0.49 -2.53 -2.12
CA TYR A 102 -0.23 -3.59 -1.39
C TYR A 102 -1.34 -4.27 -2.21
N SER A 103 -1.83 -3.64 -3.28
CA SER A 103 -2.76 -4.27 -4.22
C SER A 103 -2.18 -5.50 -4.93
N VAL A 104 -0.85 -5.62 -5.01
CA VAL A 104 -0.19 -6.85 -5.47
C VAL A 104 -0.47 -8.02 -4.52
N VAL A 105 -0.46 -7.76 -3.22
CA VAL A 105 -0.78 -8.79 -2.20
C VAL A 105 -2.23 -9.22 -2.31
N GLU A 106 -3.15 -8.28 -2.52
CA GLU A 106 -4.57 -8.55 -2.74
C GLU A 106 -4.77 -9.45 -3.96
N ASP A 107 -4.17 -9.10 -5.11
CA ASP A 107 -4.26 -9.91 -6.33
C ASP A 107 -3.78 -11.35 -6.13
N LEU A 108 -2.69 -11.57 -5.39
CA LEU A 108 -2.19 -12.91 -5.10
C LEU A 108 -3.23 -13.79 -4.39
N PHE A 109 -4.09 -13.21 -3.56
CA PHE A 109 -5.19 -13.96 -2.95
C PHE A 109 -6.33 -14.22 -3.94
N HIS A 110 -6.64 -13.29 -4.84
CA HIS A 110 -7.65 -13.49 -5.88
C HIS A 110 -7.25 -14.60 -6.87
N VAL A 111 -6.00 -14.61 -7.32
CA VAL A 111 -5.52 -15.59 -8.32
C VAL A 111 -4.95 -16.88 -7.72
N ARG A 112 -4.97 -17.04 -6.40
CA ARG A 112 -4.31 -18.15 -5.68
C ARG A 112 -4.68 -19.54 -6.19
N GLU A 113 -5.96 -19.81 -6.48
CA GLU A 113 -6.40 -21.11 -6.94
C GLU A 113 -5.86 -21.42 -8.34
N ARG A 114 -5.90 -20.43 -9.23
CA ARG A 114 -5.35 -20.54 -10.57
C ARG A 114 -3.82 -20.73 -10.52
N ALA A 115 -3.12 -19.95 -9.72
CA ALA A 115 -1.68 -20.11 -9.51
C ALA A 115 -1.34 -21.53 -9.04
N ARG A 116 -2.08 -22.08 -8.06
CA ARG A 116 -1.91 -23.47 -7.60
C ARG A 116 -2.04 -24.48 -8.73
N ASP A 117 -3.01 -24.28 -9.63
CA ASP A 117 -3.23 -25.21 -10.76
C ASP A 117 -2.13 -25.05 -11.83
N ASN A 118 -1.59 -23.85 -12.00
CA ASN A 118 -0.43 -23.61 -12.85
C ASN A 118 0.83 -24.32 -12.33
N PHE A 119 1.04 -24.38 -11.02
CA PHE A 119 2.11 -25.19 -10.42
C PHE A 119 2.00 -26.70 -10.76
N ARG A 120 0.79 -27.21 -10.94
CA ARG A 120 0.55 -28.61 -11.32
C ARG A 120 0.71 -28.88 -12.81
N THR A 121 0.31 -27.91 -13.64
CA THR A 121 0.18 -28.09 -15.09
C THR A 121 1.33 -27.51 -15.88
N GLY A 122 2.13 -26.64 -15.31
CA GLY A 122 3.16 -25.86 -16.01
C GLY A 122 2.60 -24.76 -16.92
N LYS A 123 1.28 -24.50 -16.88
CA LYS A 123 0.66 -23.39 -17.64
C LYS A 123 1.02 -22.07 -16.98
N GLY A 124 1.21 -21.04 -17.79
CA GLY A 124 1.31 -19.66 -17.33
C GLY A 124 -0.05 -19.04 -17.01
N MET A 125 -0.02 -17.80 -16.60
CA MET A 125 -1.17 -16.90 -16.47
C MET A 125 -0.83 -15.62 -17.23
N GLU A 126 -1.73 -15.21 -18.13
CA GLU A 126 -1.51 -13.98 -18.87
C GLU A 126 -1.78 -12.76 -17.99
N TRP A 127 -1.13 -11.64 -18.32
CA TRP A 127 -1.28 -10.40 -17.54
C TRP A 127 -2.75 -9.99 -17.39
N GLY A 128 -3.54 -10.06 -18.46
CA GLY A 128 -4.96 -9.70 -18.46
C GLY A 128 -5.88 -10.61 -17.62
N GLU A 129 -5.35 -11.70 -17.07
CA GLU A 129 -6.12 -12.66 -16.27
C GLU A 129 -6.03 -12.40 -14.76
N HIS A 130 -5.24 -11.40 -14.37
CA HIS A 130 -5.15 -10.91 -13.01
C HIS A 130 -6.38 -10.10 -12.60
N HIS A 131 -6.60 -9.93 -11.31
CA HIS A 131 -7.68 -9.08 -10.80
C HIS A 131 -7.38 -7.59 -11.07
N SER A 132 -8.43 -6.79 -11.24
CA SER A 132 -8.29 -5.35 -11.56
C SER A 132 -7.52 -4.54 -10.51
N CYS A 133 -7.50 -4.98 -9.26
CA CYS A 133 -6.72 -4.32 -8.20
C CYS A 133 -5.22 -4.27 -8.54
N LEU A 134 -4.67 -5.31 -9.20
CA LEU A 134 -3.27 -5.33 -9.61
C LEU A 134 -2.95 -4.20 -10.59
N PHE A 135 -3.81 -3.98 -11.58
CA PHE A 135 -3.59 -2.94 -12.61
C PHE A 135 -3.62 -1.54 -12.00
N HIS A 136 -4.65 -1.25 -11.20
CA HIS A 136 -4.81 0.03 -10.53
C HIS A 136 -3.69 0.28 -9.51
N GLY A 137 -3.35 -0.72 -8.70
CA GLY A 137 -2.30 -0.60 -7.70
C GLY A 137 -0.91 -0.42 -8.34
N THR A 138 -0.61 -1.18 -9.40
CA THR A 138 0.63 -1.06 -10.16
C THR A 138 0.76 0.34 -10.77
N GLU A 139 -0.30 0.84 -11.40
CA GLU A 139 -0.31 2.19 -11.98
C GLU A 139 -0.06 3.25 -10.90
N ARG A 140 -0.75 3.19 -9.77
CA ARG A 140 -0.58 4.12 -8.65
C ARG A 140 0.86 4.09 -8.12
N PHE A 141 1.40 2.90 -7.87
CA PHE A 141 2.75 2.73 -7.34
C PHE A 141 3.84 3.30 -8.26
N PHE A 142 3.76 3.04 -9.56
CA PHE A 142 4.77 3.49 -10.52
C PHE A 142 4.58 4.93 -11.00
N ARG A 143 3.40 5.53 -10.82
CA ARG A 143 3.06 6.88 -11.31
C ARG A 143 4.07 7.94 -10.85
N ALA A 144 4.49 7.89 -9.59
CA ALA A 144 5.45 8.83 -9.03
C ALA A 144 6.79 8.79 -9.81
N GLY A 145 7.32 7.58 -10.07
CA GLY A 145 8.55 7.40 -10.83
C GLY A 145 8.42 7.89 -12.28
N TYR A 146 7.31 7.59 -12.94
CA TYR A 146 7.06 8.09 -14.31
C TYR A 146 6.98 9.61 -14.34
N ASN A 147 6.25 10.23 -13.42
CA ASN A 147 6.12 11.69 -13.35
C ASN A 147 7.47 12.37 -13.09
N ALA A 148 8.31 11.79 -12.24
CA ALA A 148 9.61 12.37 -11.91
C ALA A 148 10.66 12.19 -13.01
N HIS A 149 10.65 11.06 -13.73
CA HIS A 149 11.81 10.67 -14.51
C HIS A 149 11.56 10.48 -16.02
N LEU A 150 10.31 10.19 -16.44
CA LEU A 150 10.03 9.81 -17.83
C LEU A 150 10.47 10.87 -18.83
N LEU A 151 10.01 12.11 -18.67
CA LEU A 151 10.26 13.19 -19.61
C LEU A 151 11.67 13.80 -19.44
N GLY A 152 12.14 13.90 -18.18
CA GLY A 152 13.39 14.57 -17.85
C GLY A 152 14.64 13.69 -17.96
N GLN A 153 14.48 12.39 -17.86
CA GLN A 153 15.62 11.45 -17.78
C GLN A 153 15.50 10.27 -18.74
N TRP A 154 14.41 9.51 -18.71
CA TRP A 154 14.34 8.25 -19.45
C TRP A 154 14.21 8.45 -20.96
N LEU A 155 13.33 9.31 -21.42
CA LEU A 155 13.17 9.60 -22.86
C LEU A 155 14.41 10.27 -23.47
N PRO A 156 15.05 11.25 -22.82
CA PRO A 156 16.31 11.81 -23.33
C PRO A 156 17.48 10.82 -23.43
N ALA A 157 17.50 9.77 -22.56
CA ALA A 157 18.51 8.74 -22.60
C ALA A 157 18.37 7.79 -23.82
N LEU A 158 17.22 7.80 -24.49
CA LEU A 158 16.97 7.01 -25.70
C LEU A 158 17.28 7.88 -26.94
N GLU A 159 18.29 7.48 -27.71
CA GLU A 159 18.72 8.22 -28.91
C GLU A 159 17.56 8.50 -29.89
N GLY A 160 17.32 9.76 -30.20
CA GLY A 160 16.29 10.19 -31.13
C GLY A 160 14.84 10.10 -30.64
N ALA A 161 14.56 9.50 -29.47
CA ALA A 161 13.20 9.28 -28.98
C ALA A 161 12.45 10.59 -28.74
N THR A 162 13.06 11.55 -28.04
CA THR A 162 12.46 12.86 -27.77
C THR A 162 12.11 13.61 -29.07
N ALA A 163 13.03 13.64 -30.03
CA ALA A 163 12.81 14.31 -31.31
C ALA A 163 11.71 13.62 -32.15
N LYS A 164 11.58 12.29 -32.07
CA LYS A 164 10.53 11.53 -32.74
C LYS A 164 9.16 11.82 -32.13
N LEU A 165 9.05 11.79 -30.81
CA LEU A 165 7.78 12.04 -30.09
C LEU A 165 7.29 13.47 -30.26
N THR A 166 8.19 14.46 -30.36
CA THR A 166 7.82 15.87 -30.58
C THR A 166 7.27 16.12 -32.00
N ARG A 167 7.62 15.28 -32.97
CA ARG A 167 7.14 15.42 -34.36
C ARG A 167 5.82 14.72 -34.64
N GLY A 168 5.36 13.85 -33.75
CA GLY A 168 4.17 13.01 -33.91
C GLY A 168 4.44 11.72 -34.65
#